data_e6fd6c65d9bc7c7bfe21e6dc6f279f26
#
_entry.id   e6fd6c65d9bc7c7bfe21e6dc6f279f26
#
_cell.length_a   1.000
_cell.length_b   1.000
_cell.length_c   1.000
_cell.angle_alpha   90.00
_cell.angle_beta   90.00
_cell.angle_gamma   90.00
#
_symmetry.space_group_name_H-M   'P 1'
#
loop_
_entity.id
_entity.type
_entity.pdbx_description
1 polymer ?
#
loop_
_entity_poly.entity_id
_entity_poly.type
_entity_poly.pdbx_seq_one_letter_code
_entity_poly.pdbx_strand_id
1 'polypeptide(L)'
;MDGSGDDYADGDAAAVDDETLAQIRRAGTAVADGELVVYPTETVYGLGADALSTSAVERVFETKGRDRDDPLSLGVTSVDAALAHTRPTSLATAFMRAFLPGPVTVVVEREASVPDALTGGRDRVGIRVPDHPIALAVLEETGPLTATSANVSGTGSVQTAAALDESVRAASAVVIDGGRTGGAESTVVDPAAGTIHRRGA
;
A
#
# COMPACT_ATOMS: atom_id res chain seq x y z
N MET A 1 -6.61 -38.44 34.78
CA MET A 1 -6.79 -38.54 33.34
C MET A 1 -7.66 -37.37 32.96
N ASP A 2 -7.03 -36.29 32.55
CA ASP A 2 -7.77 -35.14 32.03
C ASP A 2 -6.93 -34.57 30.89
N GLY A 3 -7.37 -34.89 29.69
CA GLY A 3 -6.75 -34.42 28.47
C GLY A 3 -7.34 -33.07 28.08
N SER A 4 -6.71 -31.98 28.44
CA SER A 4 -6.99 -30.68 27.86
C SER A 4 -6.37 -30.63 26.48
N GLY A 5 -7.20 -30.85 25.44
CA GLY A 5 -6.85 -30.57 24.07
C GLY A 5 -6.69 -29.08 23.88
N ASP A 6 -5.48 -28.65 23.57
CA ASP A 6 -5.21 -27.32 23.05
C ASP A 6 -5.76 -27.21 21.63
N ASP A 7 -6.96 -26.67 21.51
CA ASP A 7 -7.51 -26.16 20.24
C ASP A 7 -6.74 -24.88 19.88
N TYR A 8 -5.56 -25.04 19.27
CA TYR A 8 -5.00 -23.98 18.43
C TYR A 8 -5.88 -23.90 17.18
N ALA A 9 -6.80 -22.96 17.19
CA ALA A 9 -7.52 -22.59 15.97
C ALA A 9 -6.46 -22.14 14.94
N ASP A 10 -6.22 -23.00 13.93
CA ASP A 10 -5.59 -22.62 12.68
C ASP A 10 -6.37 -21.40 12.16
N GLY A 11 -5.72 -20.23 12.18
CA GLY A 11 -6.23 -19.05 11.51
C GLY A 11 -6.23 -19.31 10.02
N ASP A 12 -7.35 -19.85 9.54
CA ASP A 12 -7.63 -19.99 8.11
C ASP A 12 -7.52 -18.58 7.50
N ALA A 13 -6.43 -18.33 6.77
CA ALA A 13 -6.30 -17.14 5.95
C ALA A 13 -7.43 -17.23 4.94
N ALA A 14 -8.54 -16.52 5.19
CA ALA A 14 -9.75 -16.58 4.40
C ALA A 14 -9.36 -16.44 2.92
N ALA A 15 -9.55 -17.51 2.16
CA ALA A 15 -9.26 -17.52 0.74
C ALA A 15 -10.09 -16.41 0.08
N VAL A 16 -9.43 -15.60 -0.78
CA VAL A 16 -10.10 -14.55 -1.53
C VAL A 16 -11.19 -15.21 -2.40
N ASP A 17 -12.43 -14.79 -2.24
CA ASP A 17 -13.56 -15.37 -2.97
C ASP A 17 -13.56 -15.02 -4.47
N ASP A 18 -14.36 -15.75 -5.26
CA ASP A 18 -14.39 -15.59 -6.72
C ASP A 18 -14.82 -14.18 -7.17
N GLU A 19 -15.71 -13.52 -6.41
CA GLU A 19 -16.17 -12.16 -6.70
C GLU A 19 -15.03 -11.17 -6.49
N THR A 20 -14.32 -11.28 -5.36
CA THR A 20 -13.13 -10.46 -5.07
C THR A 20 -12.02 -10.70 -6.08
N LEU A 21 -11.77 -11.95 -6.50
CA LEU A 21 -10.82 -12.27 -7.57
C LEU A 21 -11.20 -11.62 -8.92
N ALA A 22 -12.50 -11.57 -9.24
CA ALA A 22 -12.96 -10.85 -10.43
C ALA A 22 -12.73 -9.33 -10.33
N GLN A 23 -12.90 -8.75 -9.13
CA GLN A 23 -12.59 -7.33 -8.88
C GLN A 23 -11.09 -7.05 -8.99
N ILE A 24 -10.23 -7.94 -8.49
CA ILE A 24 -8.77 -7.84 -8.60
C ILE A 24 -8.33 -7.84 -10.07
N ARG A 25 -8.87 -8.74 -10.90
CA ARG A 25 -8.57 -8.74 -12.35
C ARG A 25 -9.02 -7.45 -13.04
N ARG A 26 -10.18 -6.89 -12.65
CA ARG A 26 -10.62 -5.58 -13.16
C ARG A 26 -9.69 -4.46 -12.70
N ALA A 27 -9.19 -4.53 -11.46
CA ALA A 27 -8.19 -3.57 -10.98
C ALA A 27 -6.88 -3.65 -11.79
N GLY A 28 -6.43 -4.86 -12.17
CA GLY A 28 -5.28 -5.05 -13.08
C GLY A 28 -5.46 -4.32 -14.40
N THR A 29 -6.62 -4.49 -15.05
CA THR A 29 -6.94 -3.77 -16.30
C THR A 29 -6.99 -2.26 -16.10
N ALA A 30 -7.68 -1.79 -15.05
CA ALA A 30 -7.79 -0.36 -14.75
C ALA A 30 -6.43 0.30 -14.52
N VAL A 31 -5.54 -0.34 -13.75
CA VAL A 31 -4.19 0.17 -13.49
C VAL A 31 -3.36 0.21 -14.77
N ALA A 32 -3.46 -0.81 -15.64
CA ALA A 32 -2.78 -0.82 -16.94
C ALA A 32 -3.26 0.31 -17.87
N ASP A 33 -4.52 0.73 -17.74
CA ASP A 33 -5.11 1.89 -18.44
C ASP A 33 -4.79 3.24 -17.76
N GLY A 34 -3.99 3.23 -16.66
CA GLY A 34 -3.58 4.42 -15.90
C GLY A 34 -4.66 4.94 -14.95
N GLU A 35 -5.68 4.14 -14.63
CA GLU A 35 -6.76 4.49 -13.73
C GLU A 35 -6.43 4.20 -12.26
N LEU A 36 -7.23 4.77 -11.34
CA LEU A 36 -7.08 4.59 -9.90
C LEU A 36 -7.91 3.40 -9.40
N VAL A 37 -7.38 2.73 -8.37
CA VAL A 37 -8.06 1.64 -7.67
C VAL A 37 -8.03 1.86 -6.17
N VAL A 38 -9.08 1.41 -5.47
CA VAL A 38 -9.14 1.41 -4.01
C VAL A 38 -9.21 -0.02 -3.52
N TYR A 39 -8.40 -0.36 -2.52
CA TYR A 39 -8.29 -1.70 -1.96
C TYR A 39 -8.03 -1.68 -0.45
N PRO A 40 -8.50 -2.71 0.29
CA PRO A 40 -8.27 -2.81 1.72
C PRO A 40 -6.82 -3.22 2.01
N THR A 41 -6.29 -2.74 3.14
CA THR A 41 -5.04 -3.23 3.74
C THR A 41 -5.27 -3.56 5.21
N GLU A 42 -4.30 -4.13 5.90
CA GLU A 42 -4.38 -4.37 7.35
C GLU A 42 -4.45 -3.09 8.18
N THR A 43 -4.10 -1.95 7.58
CA THR A 43 -4.12 -0.62 8.23
C THR A 43 -5.40 0.14 7.88
N VAL A 44 -5.49 0.66 6.67
CA VAL A 44 -6.59 1.48 6.15
C VAL A 44 -6.83 1.15 4.68
N TYR A 45 -7.91 1.63 4.08
CA TYR A 45 -8.07 1.54 2.63
C TYR A 45 -6.99 2.33 1.91
N GLY A 46 -6.37 1.70 0.90
CA GLY A 46 -5.35 2.28 0.04
C GLY A 46 -5.91 2.81 -1.26
N LEU A 47 -5.34 3.91 -1.76
CA LEU A 47 -5.56 4.44 -3.11
C LEU A 47 -4.31 4.10 -3.94
N GLY A 48 -4.49 3.26 -4.96
CA GLY A 48 -3.43 2.75 -5.83
C GLY A 48 -3.55 3.25 -7.26
N ALA A 49 -2.41 3.51 -7.86
CA ALA A 49 -2.18 3.71 -9.28
C ALA A 49 -0.83 3.12 -9.64
N ASP A 50 -0.54 2.91 -10.92
CA ASP A 50 0.81 2.50 -11.35
C ASP A 50 1.86 3.49 -10.81
N ALA A 51 2.64 3.03 -9.86
CA ALA A 51 3.64 3.86 -9.18
C ALA A 51 4.84 4.22 -10.07
N LEU A 52 5.02 3.53 -11.20
CA LEU A 52 6.09 3.76 -12.15
C LEU A 52 5.65 4.68 -13.31
N SER A 53 4.37 5.00 -13.40
CA SER A 53 3.80 5.95 -14.36
C SER A 53 3.63 7.33 -13.74
N THR A 54 4.38 8.32 -14.23
CA THR A 54 4.28 9.71 -13.77
C THR A 54 2.84 10.23 -13.88
N SER A 55 2.13 9.95 -14.97
CA SER A 55 0.75 10.42 -15.17
C SER A 55 -0.25 9.78 -14.20
N ALA A 56 -0.07 8.50 -13.88
CA ALA A 56 -0.91 7.81 -12.91
C ALA A 56 -0.66 8.32 -11.48
N VAL A 57 0.60 8.58 -11.13
CA VAL A 57 0.99 9.20 -9.86
C VAL A 57 0.38 10.60 -9.71
N GLU A 58 0.46 11.45 -10.74
CA GLU A 58 -0.15 12.79 -10.75
C GLU A 58 -1.67 12.74 -10.49
N ARG A 59 -2.37 11.77 -11.06
CA ARG A 59 -3.80 11.53 -10.79
C ARG A 59 -4.09 11.29 -9.32
N VAL A 60 -3.22 10.55 -8.62
CA VAL A 60 -3.37 10.33 -7.17
C VAL A 60 -3.27 11.65 -6.41
N PHE A 61 -2.29 12.49 -6.74
CA PHE A 61 -2.15 13.82 -6.12
C PHE A 61 -3.38 14.71 -6.36
N GLU A 62 -3.87 14.75 -7.60
CA GLU A 62 -5.07 15.51 -7.97
C GLU A 62 -6.32 15.05 -7.21
N THR A 63 -6.56 13.73 -7.21
CA THR A 63 -7.71 13.13 -6.51
C THR A 63 -7.69 13.39 -5.02
N LYS A 64 -6.50 13.36 -4.40
CA LYS A 64 -6.34 13.60 -2.97
C LYS A 64 -6.28 15.09 -2.61
N GLY A 65 -6.09 16.00 -3.56
CA GLY A 65 -5.70 17.39 -3.26
C GLY A 65 -4.42 17.46 -2.43
N ARG A 66 -3.46 16.53 -2.69
CA ARG A 66 -2.22 16.41 -1.93
C ARG A 66 -1.15 17.33 -2.50
N ASP A 67 -0.35 17.92 -1.62
CA ASP A 67 0.82 18.68 -2.04
C ASP A 67 1.85 17.74 -2.70
N ARG A 68 2.39 18.15 -3.86
CA ARG A 68 3.39 17.36 -4.59
C ARG A 68 4.73 17.23 -3.86
N ASP A 69 5.02 18.14 -2.93
CA ASP A 69 6.19 18.06 -2.05
C ASP A 69 6.04 16.99 -0.95
N ASP A 70 4.84 16.42 -0.80
CA ASP A 70 4.48 15.39 0.16
C ASP A 70 4.54 14.01 -0.53
N PRO A 71 5.66 13.25 -0.48
CA PRO A 71 5.85 12.07 -1.30
C PRO A 71 4.84 10.96 -0.98
N LEU A 72 4.62 10.11 -1.98
CA LEU A 72 3.89 8.85 -1.84
C LEU A 72 4.88 7.69 -1.61
N SER A 73 4.39 6.59 -1.07
CA SER A 73 5.17 5.37 -0.93
C SER A 73 4.93 4.42 -2.11
N LEU A 74 5.85 3.48 -2.29
CA LEU A 74 5.78 2.38 -3.24
C LEU A 74 5.26 1.13 -2.54
N GLY A 75 4.11 0.62 -2.97
CA GLY A 75 3.55 -0.65 -2.55
C GLY A 75 4.05 -1.78 -3.44
N VAL A 76 4.53 -2.86 -2.86
CA VAL A 76 5.06 -4.04 -3.57
C VAL A 76 4.66 -5.33 -2.86
N THR A 77 4.77 -6.47 -3.54
CA THR A 77 4.39 -7.79 -3.01
C THR A 77 5.34 -8.36 -1.97
N SER A 78 6.62 -7.95 -2.00
CA SER A 78 7.66 -8.49 -1.12
C SER A 78 8.85 -7.54 -1.00
N VAL A 79 9.72 -7.81 -0.02
CA VAL A 79 11.01 -7.11 0.10
C VAL A 79 11.87 -7.35 -1.15
N ASP A 80 11.86 -8.55 -1.70
CA ASP A 80 12.66 -8.85 -2.90
C ASP A 80 12.13 -8.10 -4.13
N ALA A 81 10.82 -7.92 -4.27
CA ALA A 81 10.24 -7.03 -5.29
C ALA A 81 10.65 -5.57 -5.08
N ALA A 82 10.76 -5.10 -3.83
CA ALA A 82 11.25 -3.75 -3.53
C ALA A 82 12.69 -3.52 -4.00
N LEU A 83 13.56 -4.53 -3.93
CA LEU A 83 14.97 -4.42 -4.33
C LEU A 83 15.15 -4.17 -5.83
N ALA A 84 14.16 -4.47 -6.67
CA ALA A 84 14.17 -4.11 -8.10
C ALA A 84 14.04 -2.60 -8.34
N HIS A 85 13.57 -1.84 -7.35
CA HIS A 85 13.28 -0.41 -7.45
C HIS A 85 14.06 0.45 -6.45
N THR A 86 14.90 -0.17 -5.63
CA THR A 86 15.58 0.53 -4.52
C THR A 86 17.00 0.03 -4.27
N ARG A 87 17.82 0.87 -3.63
CA ARG A 87 19.18 0.57 -3.16
C ARG A 87 19.28 0.73 -1.64
N PRO A 88 18.64 -0.14 -0.84
CA PRO A 88 18.70 -0.03 0.60
C PRO A 88 20.11 -0.39 1.13
N THR A 89 20.47 0.21 2.26
CA THR A 89 21.61 -0.28 3.05
C THR A 89 21.35 -1.66 3.61
N SER A 90 22.40 -2.39 4.02
CA SER A 90 22.25 -3.71 4.68
C SER A 90 21.36 -3.63 5.93
N LEU A 91 21.47 -2.53 6.70
CA LEU A 91 20.60 -2.29 7.87
C LEU A 91 19.13 -2.12 7.45
N ALA A 92 18.86 -1.30 6.42
CA ALA A 92 17.49 -1.09 5.95
C ALA A 92 16.89 -2.38 5.35
N THR A 93 17.70 -3.18 4.63
CA THR A 93 17.26 -4.49 4.12
C THR A 93 16.91 -5.44 5.27
N ALA A 94 17.76 -5.54 6.30
CA ALA A 94 17.48 -6.36 7.48
C ALA A 94 16.22 -5.89 8.21
N PHE A 95 16.02 -4.57 8.31
CA PHE A 95 14.84 -3.96 8.91
C PHE A 95 13.58 -4.31 8.09
N MET A 96 13.61 -4.13 6.76
CA MET A 96 12.49 -4.53 5.90
C MET A 96 12.12 -6.00 6.09
N ARG A 97 13.10 -6.90 6.07
CA ARG A 97 12.86 -8.35 6.25
C ARG A 97 12.31 -8.73 7.64
N ALA A 98 12.56 -7.89 8.66
CA ALA A 98 12.06 -8.12 10.01
C ALA A 98 10.63 -7.61 10.23
N PHE A 99 10.20 -6.58 9.48
CA PHE A 99 8.94 -5.86 9.74
C PHE A 99 7.97 -5.84 8.55
N LEU A 100 8.35 -6.39 7.39
CA LEU A 100 7.49 -6.49 6.21
C LEU A 100 7.32 -7.97 5.79
N PRO A 101 6.11 -8.39 5.42
CA PRO A 101 4.85 -7.61 5.37
C PRO A 101 4.42 -7.12 6.76
N GLY A 102 3.73 -5.97 6.81
CA GLY A 102 3.26 -5.43 8.09
C GLY A 102 3.01 -3.92 8.05
N PRO A 103 2.50 -3.32 9.16
CA PRO A 103 2.04 -1.94 9.23
C PRO A 103 3.19 -0.91 9.32
N VAL A 104 4.26 -1.16 8.58
CA VAL A 104 5.45 -0.30 8.52
C VAL A 104 5.71 0.15 7.09
N THR A 105 6.19 1.37 6.93
CA THR A 105 6.73 1.93 5.69
C THR A 105 8.20 2.28 5.92
N VAL A 106 9.09 1.70 5.12
CA VAL A 106 10.54 1.87 5.29
C VAL A 106 11.09 2.78 4.21
N VAL A 107 11.68 3.91 4.60
CA VAL A 107 12.26 4.89 3.67
C VAL A 107 13.68 4.46 3.29
N VAL A 108 13.92 4.29 1.99
CA VAL A 108 15.20 3.83 1.42
C VAL A 108 15.58 4.64 0.18
N GLU A 109 16.82 4.51 -0.29
CA GLU A 109 17.25 5.11 -1.56
C GLU A 109 16.52 4.43 -2.73
N ARG A 110 16.00 5.24 -3.68
CA ARG A 110 15.29 4.75 -4.87
C ARG A 110 16.23 4.47 -6.04
N GLU A 111 15.80 3.61 -6.93
CA GLU A 111 16.35 3.46 -8.29
C GLU A 111 15.73 4.48 -9.25
N ALA A 112 16.39 4.69 -10.40
CA ALA A 112 15.90 5.60 -11.45
C ALA A 112 14.56 5.16 -12.06
N SER A 113 14.15 3.91 -11.88
CA SER A 113 12.84 3.39 -12.30
C SER A 113 11.67 4.01 -11.54
N VAL A 114 11.90 4.53 -10.32
CA VAL A 114 10.88 5.22 -9.52
C VAL A 114 10.84 6.69 -9.94
N PRO A 115 9.71 7.19 -10.46
CA PRO A 115 9.62 8.55 -11.00
C PRO A 115 9.70 9.62 -9.90
N ASP A 116 10.24 10.78 -10.25
CA ASP A 116 10.34 11.96 -9.37
C ASP A 116 8.97 12.38 -8.83
N ALA A 117 7.91 12.22 -9.62
CA ALA A 117 6.55 12.52 -9.21
C ALA A 117 6.14 11.76 -7.93
N LEU A 118 6.55 10.48 -7.78
CA LEU A 118 6.22 9.68 -6.61
C LEU A 118 6.91 10.21 -5.35
N THR A 119 8.14 10.68 -5.49
CA THR A 119 9.03 11.03 -4.37
C THR A 119 9.10 12.52 -4.07
N GLY A 120 8.40 13.37 -4.84
CA GLY A 120 8.56 14.82 -4.77
C GLY A 120 9.98 15.27 -5.13
N GLY A 121 10.63 14.57 -6.09
CA GLY A 121 11.99 14.84 -6.53
C GLY A 121 13.10 14.40 -5.56
N ARG A 122 12.75 13.65 -4.51
CA ARG A 122 13.73 13.15 -3.52
C ARG A 122 14.37 11.86 -4.02
N ASP A 123 15.63 11.61 -3.62
CA ASP A 123 16.36 10.37 -3.92
C ASP A 123 15.89 9.17 -3.04
N ARG A 124 14.83 9.32 -2.27
CA ARG A 124 14.33 8.33 -1.32
C ARG A 124 12.85 8.07 -1.52
N VAL A 125 12.45 6.82 -1.29
CA VAL A 125 11.06 6.34 -1.39
C VAL A 125 10.70 5.50 -0.18
N GLY A 126 9.46 5.62 0.30
CA GLY A 126 8.91 4.72 1.31
C GLY A 126 8.48 3.41 0.67
N ILE A 127 8.90 2.28 1.23
CA ILE A 127 8.51 0.93 0.79
C ILE A 127 7.46 0.37 1.73
N ARG A 128 6.39 -0.14 1.14
CA ARG A 128 5.29 -0.79 1.83
C ARG A 128 5.03 -2.18 1.24
N VAL A 129 5.03 -3.20 2.09
CA VAL A 129 4.49 -4.54 1.78
C VAL A 129 3.32 -4.75 2.74
N PRO A 130 2.07 -4.71 2.28
CA PRO A 130 0.91 -4.86 3.15
C PRO A 130 0.78 -6.31 3.63
N ASP A 131 0.36 -6.48 4.88
CA ASP A 131 0.01 -7.81 5.44
C ASP A 131 -1.52 -8.03 5.30
N HIS A 132 -1.97 -8.13 4.05
CA HIS A 132 -3.39 -8.29 3.73
C HIS A 132 -3.57 -9.08 2.43
N PRO A 133 -4.33 -10.18 2.41
CA PRO A 133 -4.41 -11.08 1.26
C PRO A 133 -4.94 -10.38 -0.01
N ILE A 134 -5.98 -9.56 0.11
CA ILE A 134 -6.51 -8.81 -1.04
C ILE A 134 -5.48 -7.81 -1.56
N ALA A 135 -4.80 -7.06 -0.68
CA ALA A 135 -3.78 -6.09 -1.10
C ALA A 135 -2.61 -6.76 -1.83
N LEU A 136 -2.13 -7.90 -1.33
CA LEU A 136 -1.07 -8.67 -1.99
C LEU A 136 -1.53 -9.19 -3.35
N ALA A 137 -2.74 -9.75 -3.45
CA ALA A 137 -3.30 -10.23 -4.71
C ALA A 137 -3.50 -9.09 -5.74
N VAL A 138 -3.90 -7.88 -5.30
CA VAL A 138 -3.94 -6.69 -6.17
C VAL A 138 -2.54 -6.36 -6.68
N LEU A 139 -1.54 -6.30 -5.79
CA LEU A 139 -0.15 -6.00 -6.17
C LEU A 139 0.48 -7.08 -7.08
N GLU A 140 0.09 -8.35 -6.92
CA GLU A 140 0.50 -9.43 -7.82
C GLU A 140 -0.08 -9.25 -9.23
N GLU A 141 -1.33 -8.81 -9.34
CA GLU A 141 -2.02 -8.58 -10.62
C GLU A 141 -1.54 -7.30 -11.32
N THR A 142 -1.26 -6.23 -10.55
CA THR A 142 -0.98 -4.89 -11.11
C THR A 142 0.50 -4.57 -11.25
N GLY A 143 1.36 -5.21 -10.48
CA GLY A 143 2.71 -4.72 -10.20
C GLY A 143 2.74 -3.61 -9.13
N PRO A 144 3.84 -2.84 -9.05
CA PRO A 144 4.01 -1.81 -8.02
C PRO A 144 2.97 -0.69 -8.08
N LEU A 145 2.31 -0.41 -6.96
CA LEU A 145 1.31 0.65 -6.84
C LEU A 145 1.80 1.80 -5.93
N THR A 146 1.20 2.97 -6.10
CA THR A 146 1.28 4.01 -5.08
C THR A 146 0.67 3.48 -3.77
N ALA A 147 1.33 3.70 -2.64
CA ALA A 147 0.84 3.31 -1.32
C ALA A 147 0.52 4.57 -0.50
N THR A 148 -0.75 4.92 -0.48
CA THR A 148 -1.31 6.04 0.28
C THR A 148 -2.73 5.69 0.73
N SER A 149 -3.21 6.32 1.81
CA SER A 149 -4.60 6.13 2.27
C SER A 149 -5.62 6.67 1.27
N ALA A 150 -6.79 6.01 1.16
CA ALA A 150 -7.86 6.36 0.22
C ALA A 150 -8.77 7.48 0.75
N ASN A 151 -8.18 8.61 1.17
CA ASN A 151 -8.90 9.80 1.66
C ASN A 151 -8.39 11.08 1.00
N VAL A 152 -9.19 12.11 0.99
CA VAL A 152 -8.74 13.46 0.66
C VAL A 152 -7.71 13.91 1.71
N SER A 153 -6.65 14.62 1.28
CA SER A 153 -5.59 15.06 2.18
C SER A 153 -6.14 15.95 3.31
N GLY A 154 -5.69 15.69 4.53
CA GLY A 154 -6.16 16.41 5.72
C GLY A 154 -7.47 15.90 6.33
N THR A 155 -8.15 14.93 5.71
CA THR A 155 -9.28 14.21 6.33
C THR A 155 -8.77 12.92 6.98
N GLY A 156 -9.55 12.31 7.85
CA GLY A 156 -9.17 11.05 8.51
C GLY A 156 -9.07 9.87 7.53
N SER A 157 -8.24 8.88 7.85
CA SER A 157 -8.09 7.67 7.05
C SER A 157 -9.36 6.82 7.05
N VAL A 158 -9.64 6.14 5.94
CA VAL A 158 -10.87 5.39 5.68
C VAL A 158 -10.71 3.93 6.08
N GLN A 159 -11.66 3.41 6.88
CA GLN A 159 -11.65 2.04 7.40
C GLN A 159 -12.63 1.09 6.69
N THR A 160 -13.56 1.61 5.90
CA THR A 160 -14.55 0.82 5.13
C THR A 160 -14.76 1.45 3.76
N ALA A 161 -15.06 0.65 2.76
CA ALA A 161 -15.38 1.16 1.43
C ALA A 161 -16.57 2.14 1.45
N ALA A 162 -17.55 1.93 2.31
CA ALA A 162 -18.71 2.81 2.47
C ALA A 162 -18.37 4.22 2.96
N ALA A 163 -17.24 4.38 3.69
CA ALA A 163 -16.79 5.66 4.23
C ALA A 163 -15.90 6.47 3.28
N LEU A 164 -15.65 5.97 2.06
CA LEU A 164 -14.90 6.72 1.04
C LEU A 164 -15.58 8.05 0.71
N ASP A 165 -14.76 9.10 0.62
CA ASP A 165 -15.22 10.37 0.07
C ASP A 165 -15.73 10.18 -1.37
N GLU A 166 -16.81 10.89 -1.73
CA GLU A 166 -17.44 10.78 -3.04
C GLU A 166 -16.46 11.14 -4.18
N SER A 167 -15.58 12.09 -3.97
CA SER A 167 -14.57 12.49 -4.96
C SER A 167 -13.55 11.37 -5.22
N VAL A 168 -13.09 10.69 -4.17
CA VAL A 168 -12.17 9.54 -4.28
C VAL A 168 -12.88 8.36 -4.93
N ARG A 169 -14.12 8.08 -4.53
CA ARG A 169 -14.94 7.03 -5.12
C ARG A 169 -15.18 7.25 -6.61
N ALA A 170 -15.58 8.46 -7.00
CA ALA A 170 -15.87 8.80 -8.38
C ALA A 170 -14.62 8.79 -9.29
N ALA A 171 -13.44 9.11 -8.73
CA ALA A 171 -12.17 9.08 -9.44
C ALA A 171 -11.59 7.66 -9.60
N SER A 172 -12.09 6.66 -8.85
CA SER A 172 -11.57 5.29 -8.84
C SER A 172 -12.36 4.39 -9.78
N ALA A 173 -11.67 3.73 -10.72
CA ALA A 173 -12.30 2.79 -11.65
C ALA A 173 -12.79 1.51 -10.95
N VAL A 174 -12.08 1.09 -9.90
CA VAL A 174 -12.44 -0.09 -9.10
C VAL A 174 -12.30 0.22 -7.62
N VAL A 175 -13.32 -0.17 -6.84
CA VAL A 175 -13.29 -0.17 -5.37
C VAL A 175 -13.51 -1.61 -4.92
N ILE A 176 -12.49 -2.22 -4.32
CA ILE A 176 -12.58 -3.57 -3.76
C ILE A 176 -12.97 -3.45 -2.30
N ASP A 177 -14.14 -3.98 -1.94
CA ASP A 177 -14.60 -3.98 -0.55
C ASP A 177 -14.13 -5.27 0.15
N GLY A 178 -13.22 -5.15 1.08
CA GLY A 178 -12.73 -6.23 1.94
C GLY A 178 -13.19 -6.07 3.40
N GLY A 179 -14.26 -5.31 3.63
CA GLY A 179 -14.79 -5.08 4.96
C GLY A 179 -14.01 -4.00 5.75
N ARG A 180 -13.96 -4.15 7.06
CA ARG A 180 -13.37 -3.15 7.96
C ARG A 180 -11.88 -3.42 8.18
N THR A 181 -11.05 -2.37 8.02
CA THR A 181 -9.60 -2.39 8.27
C THR A 181 -9.23 -1.95 9.69
N GLY A 182 -7.95 -2.08 10.08
CA GLY A 182 -7.46 -1.80 11.43
C GLY A 182 -7.59 -0.34 11.90
N GLY A 183 -7.55 0.63 10.98
CA GLY A 183 -7.85 2.04 11.23
C GLY A 183 -6.67 2.93 11.60
N ALA A 184 -5.51 2.38 11.95
CA ALA A 184 -4.29 3.15 12.15
C ALA A 184 -3.42 3.10 10.88
N GLU A 185 -2.85 4.23 10.47
CA GLU A 185 -1.91 4.27 9.35
C GLU A 185 -0.58 3.58 9.69
N SER A 186 0.22 3.25 8.67
CA SER A 186 1.54 2.65 8.88
C SER A 186 2.51 3.57 9.62
N THR A 187 3.38 2.99 10.44
CA THR A 187 4.55 3.69 10.99
C THR A 187 5.58 3.92 9.89
N VAL A 188 6.06 5.15 9.71
CA VAL A 188 7.06 5.50 8.68
C VAL A 188 8.42 5.69 9.32
N VAL A 189 9.40 4.88 8.90
CA VAL A 189 10.75 4.88 9.47
C VAL A 189 11.82 5.01 8.41
N ASP A 190 12.93 5.64 8.78
CA ASP A 190 14.17 5.69 8.01
C ASP A 190 15.29 5.04 8.84
N PRO A 191 15.59 3.76 8.63
CA PRO A 191 16.60 3.05 9.41
C PRO A 191 18.02 3.62 9.20
N ALA A 192 18.31 4.13 8.01
CA ALA A 192 19.63 4.70 7.71
C ALA A 192 19.88 6.03 8.45
N ALA A 193 18.81 6.83 8.63
CA ALA A 193 18.88 8.08 9.40
C ALA A 193 18.55 7.88 10.88
N GLY A 194 18.10 6.69 11.28
CA GLY A 194 17.62 6.41 12.66
C GLY A 194 16.38 7.23 13.04
N THR A 195 15.52 7.56 12.08
CA THR A 195 14.41 8.50 12.26
C THR A 195 13.05 7.81 12.09
N ILE A 196 12.10 8.15 12.96
CA ILE A 196 10.67 7.84 12.77
C ILE A 196 9.99 9.11 12.28
N HIS A 197 9.54 9.11 11.03
CA HIS A 197 8.85 10.26 10.41
C HIS A 197 7.40 10.36 10.86
N ARG A 198 6.74 9.22 11.08
CA ARG A 198 5.36 9.13 11.56
C ARG A 198 5.21 7.88 12.44
N ARG A 199 4.54 8.03 13.57
CA ARG A 199 4.07 6.91 14.39
C ARG A 199 2.65 6.55 13.96
N GLY A 200 2.42 5.29 13.67
CA GLY A 200 1.14 4.73 13.26
C GLY A 200 0.80 3.48 14.07
N ALA A 201 0.30 2.44 13.40
CA ALA A 201 -0.01 1.14 13.99
C ALA A 201 1.22 0.47 14.58
#